data_2b8ec8fd572cf3c843271e2eac406eac
#
_entry.id   2b8ec8fd572cf3c843271e2eac406eac
#
_cell.length_a   1.000
_cell.length_b   1.000
_cell.length_c   1.000
_cell.angle_alpha   90.00
_cell.angle_beta   90.00
_cell.angle_gamma   90.00
#
_symmetry.space_group_name_H-M   'P 1'
#
loop_
_entity.id
_entity.type
_entity.pdbx_description
1 polymer ?
#
loop_
_entity_poly.entity_id
_entity_poly.type
_entity_poly.pdbx_seq_one_letter_code
_entity_poly.pdbx_strand_id
1 'polypeptide(L)'
;MGTCERLLRVGAPAEVVWGWMSEPRNLFSINMFHAEVHAEDPELKAGSVVTIDHDFFGAYQQRRQAKIREVRPHFVAFGEHKSVEAPGRDPFPHHQSFQVVPVDDESCILVNRIEGRYVFPGAGLLGERLFRRYMPAILDDDNQMIAIGCGAMAPTKLRLPKGLLLWPLMAYGGRFVKKSTRRQVLEKMKAAHQPVA
;
A
#
# COMPACT_ATOMS: atom_id res chain seq x y z
N MET A 1 9.26 -16.40 5.31
CA MET A 1 8.92 -15.20 4.54
C MET A 1 7.73 -15.54 3.68
N GLY A 2 6.65 -14.80 3.77
CA GLY A 2 5.44 -15.06 2.99
C GLY A 2 5.45 -14.26 1.71
N THR A 3 4.83 -14.80 0.66
CA THR A 3 4.59 -14.12 -0.61
C THR A 3 3.08 -14.07 -0.84
N CYS A 4 2.58 -12.93 -1.30
CA CYS A 4 1.22 -12.75 -1.75
C CYS A 4 1.23 -12.00 -3.07
N GLU A 5 0.38 -12.41 -3.99
CA GLU A 5 0.21 -11.76 -5.29
C GLU A 5 -1.28 -11.63 -5.60
N ARG A 6 -1.66 -10.48 -6.14
CA ARG A 6 -3.03 -10.18 -6.55
C ARG A 6 -3.04 -9.51 -7.91
N LEU A 7 -4.06 -9.84 -8.68
CA LEU A 7 -4.25 -9.31 -10.02
C LEU A 7 -5.59 -8.61 -10.10
N LEU A 8 -5.62 -7.48 -10.81
CA LEU A 8 -6.84 -6.76 -11.14
C LEU A 8 -6.82 -6.42 -12.63
N ARG A 9 -7.88 -6.77 -13.37
CA ARG A 9 -8.09 -6.21 -14.70
C ARG A 9 -8.61 -4.79 -14.55
N VAL A 10 -7.91 -3.86 -15.18
CA VAL A 10 -8.21 -2.42 -15.16
C VAL A 10 -8.68 -2.03 -16.55
N GLY A 11 -9.85 -1.38 -16.64
CA GLY A 11 -10.44 -0.87 -17.87
C GLY A 11 -9.82 0.46 -18.31
N ALA A 12 -8.49 0.48 -18.43
CA ALA A 12 -7.73 1.60 -18.97
C ALA A 12 -6.46 1.08 -19.66
N PRO A 13 -5.92 1.81 -20.64
CA PRO A 13 -4.64 1.51 -21.27
C PRO A 13 -3.51 1.39 -20.24
N ALA A 14 -2.56 0.50 -20.50
CA ALA A 14 -1.42 0.30 -19.60
C ALA A 14 -0.62 1.59 -19.37
N GLU A 15 -0.48 2.42 -20.38
CA GLU A 15 0.21 3.71 -20.30
C GLU A 15 -0.48 4.69 -19.34
N VAL A 16 -1.80 4.70 -19.31
CA VAL A 16 -2.58 5.56 -18.39
C VAL A 16 -2.36 5.11 -16.95
N VAL A 17 -2.45 3.80 -16.70
CA VAL A 17 -2.25 3.23 -15.36
C VAL A 17 -0.80 3.44 -14.91
N TRP A 18 0.17 3.18 -15.78
CA TRP A 18 1.58 3.38 -15.48
C TRP A 18 1.92 4.86 -15.28
N GLY A 19 1.42 5.76 -16.13
CA GLY A 19 1.62 7.20 -15.99
C GLY A 19 1.17 7.72 -14.63
N TRP A 20 0.01 7.26 -14.15
CA TRP A 20 -0.49 7.60 -12.81
C TRP A 20 0.39 7.01 -11.69
N MET A 21 0.83 5.76 -11.83
CA MET A 21 1.66 5.08 -10.84
C MET A 21 3.11 5.58 -10.80
N SER A 22 3.63 6.13 -11.89
CA SER A 22 5.02 6.62 -11.97
C SER A 22 5.28 7.85 -11.09
N GLU A 23 4.24 8.52 -10.62
CA GLU A 23 4.32 9.55 -9.61
C GLU A 23 4.38 8.94 -8.21
N PRO A 24 5.47 9.14 -7.43
CA PRO A 24 5.64 8.51 -6.11
C PRO A 24 4.50 8.81 -5.15
N ARG A 25 3.98 10.05 -5.15
CA ARG A 25 2.88 10.44 -4.28
C ARG A 25 1.62 9.64 -4.56
N ASN A 26 1.32 9.40 -5.82
CA ASN A 26 0.18 8.57 -6.21
C ASN A 26 0.38 7.13 -5.75
N LEU A 27 1.50 6.51 -6.15
CA LEU A 27 1.79 5.11 -5.84
C LEU A 27 1.78 4.82 -4.35
N PHE A 28 2.40 5.69 -3.54
CA PHE A 28 2.48 5.44 -2.11
C PHE A 28 1.27 5.94 -1.31
N SER A 29 0.32 6.66 -1.93
CA SER A 29 -0.93 7.08 -1.26
C SER A 29 -2.06 6.05 -1.35
N ILE A 30 -1.87 4.95 -2.11
CA ILE A 30 -2.92 3.93 -2.30
C ILE A 30 -3.26 3.16 -1.02
N ASN A 31 -2.29 2.99 -0.14
CA ASN A 31 -2.48 2.19 1.06
C ASN A 31 -3.17 2.98 2.17
N MET A 32 -4.19 2.38 2.75
CA MET A 32 -5.04 3.03 3.76
C MET A 32 -4.31 3.46 5.04
N PHE A 33 -3.14 2.91 5.29
CA PHE A 33 -2.33 3.26 6.46
C PHE A 33 -1.34 4.39 6.19
N HIS A 34 -1.16 4.80 4.93
CA HIS A 34 -0.27 5.88 4.54
C HIS A 34 -0.98 7.22 4.74
N ALA A 35 -0.64 7.92 5.80
CA ALA A 35 -1.25 9.20 6.14
C ALA A 35 -0.63 10.36 5.37
N GLU A 36 0.69 10.30 5.15
CA GLU A 36 1.43 11.33 4.44
C GLU A 36 2.61 10.71 3.68
N VAL A 37 2.84 11.18 2.45
CA VAL A 37 3.91 10.70 1.57
C VAL A 37 4.84 11.86 1.23
N HIS A 38 6.11 11.70 1.58
CA HIS A 38 7.17 12.67 1.31
C HIS A 38 8.12 12.10 0.26
N ALA A 39 8.02 12.61 -0.97
CA ALA A 39 8.89 12.28 -2.08
C ALA A 39 9.60 13.55 -2.55
N GLU A 40 10.92 13.49 -2.64
CA GLU A 40 11.73 14.59 -3.17
C GLU A 40 11.70 14.61 -4.70
N ASP A 41 11.75 13.44 -5.31
CA ASP A 41 11.64 13.30 -6.76
C ASP A 41 10.16 13.28 -7.20
N PRO A 42 9.80 13.99 -8.27
CA PRO A 42 8.45 13.95 -8.83
C PRO A 42 8.13 12.63 -9.54
N GLU A 43 9.15 11.88 -9.94
CA GLU A 43 9.04 10.60 -10.64
C GLU A 43 9.78 9.50 -9.91
N LEU A 44 9.32 8.26 -10.10
CA LEU A 44 10.00 7.08 -9.56
C LEU A 44 11.38 6.88 -10.22
N LYS A 45 12.42 6.76 -9.39
CA LYS A 45 13.79 6.46 -9.84
C LYS A 45 14.40 5.38 -8.98
N ALA A 46 15.14 4.46 -9.60
CA ALA A 46 15.92 3.48 -8.86
C ALA A 46 16.95 4.18 -7.95
N GLY A 47 16.97 3.78 -6.69
CA GLY A 47 17.83 4.39 -5.65
C GLY A 47 17.14 5.47 -4.81
N SER A 48 16.05 6.11 -5.30
CA SER A 48 15.29 7.10 -4.52
C SER A 48 14.68 6.49 -3.25
N VAL A 49 14.47 7.34 -2.27
CA VAL A 49 13.81 7.00 -1.00
C VAL A 49 12.56 7.85 -0.86
N VAL A 50 11.43 7.20 -0.65
CA VAL A 50 10.16 7.84 -0.31
C VAL A 50 9.91 7.62 1.17
N THR A 51 9.70 8.71 1.91
CA THR A 51 9.34 8.63 3.34
C THR A 51 7.83 8.63 3.48
N ILE A 52 7.30 7.72 4.30
CA ILE A 52 5.88 7.50 4.45
C ILE A 52 5.52 7.53 5.93
N ASP A 53 4.62 8.42 6.30
CA ASP A 53 4.03 8.43 7.63
C ASP A 53 2.81 7.52 7.66
N HIS A 54 2.94 6.42 8.39
CA HIS A 54 1.85 5.50 8.62
C HIS A 54 1.03 5.92 9.82
N ASP A 55 -0.29 5.89 9.66
CA ASP A 55 -1.24 6.06 10.75
C ASP A 55 -2.19 4.86 10.79
N PHE A 56 -2.03 4.04 11.81
CA PHE A 56 -2.90 2.91 12.05
C PHE A 56 -4.13 3.36 12.85
N PHE A 57 -4.97 4.18 12.20
CA PHE A 57 -6.24 4.69 12.74
C PHE A 57 -6.10 5.50 14.05
N GLY A 58 -5.03 6.27 14.18
CA GLY A 58 -4.72 7.06 15.37
C GLY A 58 -4.27 6.24 16.59
N ALA A 59 -4.19 4.91 16.45
CA ALA A 59 -3.72 4.04 17.52
C ALA A 59 -2.20 3.96 17.56
N TYR A 60 -1.56 4.05 16.41
CA TYR A 60 -0.11 3.98 16.27
C TYR A 60 0.34 4.71 15.01
N GLN A 61 1.38 5.51 15.16
CA GLN A 61 2.01 6.22 14.05
C GLN A 61 3.44 5.76 13.90
N GLN A 62 3.90 5.57 12.66
CA GLN A 62 5.26 5.15 12.37
C GLN A 62 5.73 5.76 11.06
N ARG A 63 6.92 6.36 11.08
CA ARG A 63 7.63 6.76 9.88
C ARG A 63 8.37 5.59 9.28
N ARG A 64 8.16 5.35 7.99
CA ARG A 64 8.78 4.30 7.22
C ARG A 64 9.47 4.89 5.99
N GLN A 65 10.35 4.12 5.38
CA GLN A 65 11.06 4.48 4.16
C GLN A 65 10.93 3.37 3.13
N ALA A 66 10.45 3.73 1.96
CA ALA A 66 10.44 2.88 0.79
C ALA A 66 11.64 3.24 -0.10
N LYS A 67 12.60 2.32 -0.22
CA LYS A 67 13.72 2.45 -1.14
C LYS A 67 13.36 1.81 -2.47
N ILE A 68 13.29 2.61 -3.52
CA ILE A 68 13.05 2.14 -4.88
C ILE A 68 14.26 1.33 -5.34
N ARG A 69 14.04 0.10 -5.76
CA ARG A 69 15.09 -0.84 -6.19
C ARG A 69 15.21 -0.93 -7.69
N GLU A 70 14.07 -0.96 -8.35
CA GLU A 70 14.00 -1.12 -9.79
C GLU A 70 12.82 -0.31 -10.33
N VAL A 71 13.06 0.37 -11.45
CA VAL A 71 12.03 1.02 -12.26
C VAL A 71 12.34 0.71 -13.72
N ARG A 72 11.35 0.24 -14.42
CA ARG A 72 11.37 0.05 -15.88
C ARG A 72 9.96 0.28 -16.43
N PRO A 73 9.76 0.42 -17.74
CA PRO A 73 8.42 0.60 -18.28
C PRO A 73 7.43 -0.44 -17.70
N HIS A 74 6.33 0.05 -17.18
CA HIS A 74 5.25 -0.76 -16.57
C HIS A 74 5.65 -1.60 -15.35
N PHE A 75 6.77 -1.30 -14.70
CA PHE A 75 7.23 -2.05 -13.53
C PHE A 75 7.96 -1.19 -12.52
N VAL A 76 7.64 -1.37 -11.25
CA VAL A 76 8.37 -0.81 -10.12
C VAL A 76 8.51 -1.84 -9.01
N ALA A 77 9.67 -1.88 -8.37
CA ALA A 77 9.92 -2.66 -7.16
C ALA A 77 10.63 -1.82 -6.10
N PHE A 78 10.20 -1.98 -4.85
CA PHE A 78 10.80 -1.29 -3.70
C PHE A 78 10.85 -2.18 -2.46
N GLY A 79 11.71 -1.81 -1.54
CA GLY A 79 11.75 -2.39 -0.20
C GLY A 79 11.32 -1.35 0.82
N GLU A 80 10.34 -1.68 1.64
CA GLU A 80 9.87 -0.80 2.69
C GLU A 80 10.33 -1.27 4.07
N HIS A 81 10.91 -0.35 4.80
CA HIS A 81 11.47 -0.57 6.11
C HIS A 81 11.05 0.54 7.05
N LYS A 82 11.03 0.24 8.33
CA LYS A 82 10.94 1.25 9.36
C LYS A 82 12.10 2.23 9.23
N SER A 83 11.85 3.53 9.44
CA SER A 83 12.92 4.55 9.45
C SER A 83 14.00 4.18 10.46
N VAL A 84 15.26 4.40 10.09
CA VAL A 84 16.42 4.15 10.97
C VAL A 84 16.38 4.97 12.25
N GLU A 85 15.73 6.13 12.22
CA GLU A 85 15.58 7.02 13.37
C GLU A 85 14.53 6.52 14.37
N ALA A 86 13.64 5.62 13.95
CA ALA A 86 12.58 5.13 14.83
C ALA A 86 13.09 3.99 15.73
N PRO A 87 12.80 3.97 17.03
CA PRO A 87 13.30 2.96 17.97
C PRO A 87 12.67 1.58 17.76
N GLY A 88 13.41 0.51 18.11
CA GLY A 88 12.93 -0.87 18.12
C GLY A 88 13.03 -1.59 16.76
N ARG A 89 12.53 -2.83 16.69
CA ARG A 89 12.57 -3.67 15.48
C ARG A 89 11.53 -3.22 14.47
N ASP A 90 11.80 -3.46 13.18
CA ASP A 90 10.80 -3.32 12.14
C ASP A 90 9.74 -4.43 12.28
N PRO A 91 8.47 -4.07 12.49
CA PRO A 91 7.40 -5.05 12.68
C PRO A 91 6.97 -5.72 11.37
N PHE A 92 7.26 -5.08 10.23
CA PHE A 92 6.85 -5.56 8.92
C PHE A 92 7.81 -5.14 7.81
N PRO A 93 9.06 -5.66 7.79
CA PRO A 93 9.95 -5.48 6.65
C PRO A 93 9.39 -6.24 5.45
N HIS A 94 9.27 -5.56 4.31
CA HIS A 94 8.73 -6.17 3.11
C HIS A 94 9.32 -5.58 1.82
N HIS A 95 9.15 -6.34 0.74
CA HIS A 95 9.39 -5.94 -0.63
C HIS A 95 8.08 -5.98 -1.36
N GLN A 96 7.80 -4.96 -2.14
CA GLN A 96 6.60 -4.90 -2.97
C GLN A 96 6.98 -4.55 -4.40
N SER A 97 6.25 -5.11 -5.35
CA SER A 97 6.38 -4.77 -6.75
C SER A 97 5.01 -4.64 -7.39
N PHE A 98 4.95 -3.74 -8.35
CA PHE A 98 3.80 -3.57 -9.22
C PHE A 98 4.24 -3.76 -10.67
N GLN A 99 3.40 -4.45 -11.43
CA GLN A 99 3.57 -4.60 -12.86
C GLN A 99 2.24 -4.32 -13.57
N VAL A 100 2.29 -3.52 -14.62
CA VAL A 100 1.15 -3.25 -15.49
C VAL A 100 1.37 -4.03 -16.78
N VAL A 101 0.51 -5.01 -17.06
CA VAL A 101 0.62 -5.87 -18.24
C VAL A 101 -0.45 -5.45 -19.24
N PRO A 102 -0.09 -4.90 -20.42
CA PRO A 102 -1.06 -4.57 -21.46
C PRO A 102 -1.86 -5.82 -21.90
N VAL A 103 -3.16 -5.68 -22.09
CA VAL A 103 -4.03 -6.71 -22.65
C VAL A 103 -4.49 -6.30 -24.05
N ASP A 104 -4.99 -5.09 -24.16
CA ASP A 104 -5.41 -4.44 -25.39
C ASP A 104 -5.28 -2.91 -25.25
N ASP A 105 -5.74 -2.16 -26.24
CA ASP A 105 -5.63 -0.68 -26.25
C ASP A 105 -6.52 0.00 -25.17
N GLU A 106 -7.45 -0.74 -24.58
CA GLU A 106 -8.43 -0.21 -23.61
C GLU A 106 -8.28 -0.82 -22.22
N SER A 107 -7.43 -1.85 -22.05
CA SER A 107 -7.32 -2.55 -20.78
C SER A 107 -5.93 -3.12 -20.49
N CYS A 108 -5.64 -3.28 -19.20
CA CYS A 108 -4.43 -3.92 -18.72
C CYS A 108 -4.73 -4.81 -17.49
N ILE A 109 -3.73 -5.60 -17.10
CA ILE A 109 -3.73 -6.33 -15.83
C ILE A 109 -2.70 -5.67 -14.92
N LEU A 110 -3.15 -5.21 -13.77
CA LEU A 110 -2.29 -4.77 -12.67
C LEU A 110 -1.94 -5.97 -11.80
N VAL A 111 -0.66 -6.25 -11.66
CA VAL A 111 -0.11 -7.29 -10.78
C VAL A 111 0.55 -6.60 -9.61
N ASN A 112 0.09 -6.89 -8.40
CA ASN A 112 0.66 -6.40 -7.15
C ASN A 112 1.19 -7.59 -6.34
N ARG A 113 2.48 -7.61 -6.07
CA ARG A 113 3.16 -8.69 -5.35
C ARG A 113 3.91 -8.13 -4.16
N ILE A 114 3.74 -8.77 -3.02
CA ILE A 114 4.46 -8.45 -1.79
C ILE A 114 5.16 -9.67 -1.22
N GLU A 115 6.37 -9.49 -0.73
CA GLU A 115 7.16 -10.47 -0.02
C GLU A 115 7.55 -9.89 1.33
N GLY A 116 7.11 -10.53 2.40
CA GLY A 116 7.33 -9.98 3.73
C GLY A 116 7.00 -10.94 4.86
N ARG A 117 7.08 -10.43 6.06
CA ARG A 117 6.62 -11.15 7.25
C ARG A 117 6.29 -10.15 8.37
N TYR A 118 5.28 -10.48 9.14
CA TYR A 118 5.08 -9.81 10.41
C TYR A 118 6.06 -10.37 11.44
N VAL A 119 6.77 -9.47 12.12
CA VAL A 119 7.78 -9.86 13.12
C VAL A 119 7.16 -9.72 14.52
N PHE A 120 6.78 -10.86 15.10
CA PHE A 120 6.31 -10.93 16.48
C PHE A 120 7.36 -11.66 17.32
N PRO A 121 7.90 -11.06 18.38
CA PRO A 121 8.78 -11.75 19.29
C PRO A 121 8.11 -13.00 19.87
N GLY A 122 8.73 -14.17 19.70
CA GLY A 122 8.22 -15.44 20.24
C GLY A 122 7.02 -16.06 19.51
N ALA A 123 6.49 -15.44 18.45
CA ALA A 123 5.27 -15.90 17.76
C ALA A 123 5.38 -15.89 16.22
N GLY A 124 6.46 -16.43 15.67
CA GLY A 124 6.71 -16.42 14.21
C GLY A 124 5.59 -17.03 13.36
N LEU A 125 4.98 -18.14 13.83
CA LEU A 125 3.85 -18.78 13.13
C LEU A 125 2.59 -17.90 13.10
N LEU A 126 2.36 -17.11 14.15
CA LEU A 126 1.24 -16.16 14.17
C LEU A 126 1.45 -15.07 13.11
N GLY A 127 2.67 -14.55 12.98
CA GLY A 127 3.02 -13.56 11.95
C GLY A 127 2.74 -14.08 10.54
N GLU A 128 3.10 -15.33 10.26
CA GLU A 128 2.84 -15.94 8.95
C GLU A 128 1.34 -16.16 8.69
N ARG A 129 0.59 -16.63 9.69
CA ARG A 129 -0.88 -16.77 9.58
C ARG A 129 -1.57 -15.45 9.33
N LEU A 130 -1.17 -14.39 10.03
CA LEU A 130 -1.73 -13.05 9.83
C LEU A 130 -1.38 -12.51 8.45
N PHE A 131 -0.14 -12.70 7.97
CA PHE A 131 0.24 -12.33 6.62
C PHE A 131 -0.66 -13.00 5.58
N ARG A 132 -0.78 -14.33 5.62
CA ARG A 132 -1.63 -15.08 4.67
C ARG A 132 -3.10 -14.69 4.75
N ARG A 133 -3.58 -14.30 5.93
CA ARG A 133 -5.00 -13.98 6.15
C ARG A 133 -5.38 -12.59 5.67
N TYR A 134 -4.50 -11.60 5.85
CA TYR A 134 -4.86 -10.20 5.62
C TYR A 134 -4.24 -9.60 4.36
N MET A 135 -3.07 -10.08 3.96
CA MET A 135 -2.36 -9.49 2.83
C MET A 135 -3.15 -9.53 1.51
N PRO A 136 -3.88 -10.61 1.18
CA PRO A 136 -4.68 -10.61 -0.05
C PRO A 136 -5.67 -9.45 -0.13
N ALA A 137 -6.35 -9.15 0.98
CA ALA A 137 -7.34 -8.07 1.01
C ALA A 137 -6.69 -6.67 0.94
N ILE A 138 -5.51 -6.51 1.54
CA ILE A 138 -4.75 -5.26 1.45
C ILE A 138 -4.32 -5.01 0.00
N LEU A 139 -3.76 -6.01 -0.67
CA LEU A 139 -3.34 -5.86 -2.06
C LEU A 139 -4.53 -5.67 -3.02
N ASP A 140 -5.67 -6.28 -2.74
CA ASP A 140 -6.90 -6.05 -3.52
C ASP A 140 -7.37 -4.60 -3.36
N ASP A 141 -7.30 -4.04 -2.14
CA ASP A 141 -7.64 -2.64 -1.88
C ASP A 141 -6.64 -1.69 -2.58
N ASP A 142 -5.35 -1.95 -2.47
CA ASP A 142 -4.30 -1.17 -3.16
C ASP A 142 -4.54 -1.16 -4.68
N ASN A 143 -4.84 -2.31 -5.28
CA ASN A 143 -5.12 -2.41 -6.71
C ASN A 143 -6.38 -1.62 -7.11
N GLN A 144 -7.43 -1.67 -6.31
CA GLN A 144 -8.65 -0.88 -6.55
C GLN A 144 -8.37 0.62 -6.45
N MET A 145 -7.53 1.04 -5.48
CA MET A 145 -7.15 2.44 -5.34
C MET A 145 -6.37 2.96 -6.54
N ILE A 146 -5.49 2.16 -7.14
CA ILE A 146 -4.83 2.50 -8.40
C ILE A 146 -5.87 2.66 -9.52
N ALA A 147 -6.80 1.71 -9.66
CA ALA A 147 -7.82 1.76 -10.70
C ALA A 147 -8.76 2.98 -10.53
N ILE A 148 -9.06 3.38 -9.29
CA ILE A 148 -9.82 4.60 -8.97
C ILE A 148 -8.99 5.84 -9.31
N GLY A 149 -7.72 5.86 -8.90
CA GLY A 149 -6.82 7.00 -9.09
C GLY A 149 -6.57 7.33 -10.56
N CYS A 150 -6.45 6.33 -11.42
CA CYS A 150 -6.33 6.53 -12.87
C CYS A 150 -7.67 6.69 -13.61
N GLY A 151 -8.79 6.81 -12.89
CA GLY A 151 -10.14 7.03 -13.47
C GLY A 151 -10.78 5.79 -14.10
N ALA A 152 -10.18 4.60 -13.98
CA ALA A 152 -10.70 3.37 -14.59
C ALA A 152 -11.81 2.69 -13.76
N MET A 153 -12.02 3.13 -12.53
CA MET A 153 -13.04 2.59 -11.63
C MET A 153 -13.71 3.71 -10.84
N ALA A 154 -15.02 3.64 -10.71
CA ALA A 154 -15.74 4.56 -9.81
C ALA A 154 -15.34 4.31 -8.35
N PRO A 155 -15.27 5.36 -7.50
CA PRO A 155 -15.00 5.20 -6.09
C PRO A 155 -15.96 4.23 -5.43
N THR A 156 -15.45 3.12 -4.92
CA THR A 156 -16.22 2.10 -4.21
C THR A 156 -16.03 2.24 -2.70
N LYS A 157 -17.00 1.74 -1.92
CA LYS A 157 -16.79 1.62 -0.48
C LYS A 157 -15.70 0.58 -0.23
N LEU A 158 -14.54 1.01 0.27
CA LEU A 158 -13.49 0.11 0.69
C LEU A 158 -14.05 -0.92 1.69
N ARG A 159 -14.01 -2.19 1.30
CA ARG A 159 -14.41 -3.30 2.16
C ARG A 159 -13.21 -3.73 2.98
N LEU A 160 -12.96 -3.02 4.07
CA LEU A 160 -11.96 -3.49 5.03
C LEU A 160 -12.35 -4.87 5.55
N PRO A 161 -11.46 -5.87 5.48
CA PRO A 161 -11.71 -7.16 6.10
C PRO A 161 -12.07 -6.96 7.57
N LYS A 162 -13.11 -7.65 8.05
CA LYS A 162 -13.59 -7.50 9.43
C LYS A 162 -12.51 -7.72 10.51
N GLY A 163 -11.43 -8.41 10.18
CA GLY A 163 -10.30 -8.64 11.08
C GLY A 163 -9.16 -7.63 10.96
N LEU A 164 -9.14 -6.76 9.94
CA LEU A 164 -8.07 -5.79 9.75
C LEU A 164 -8.03 -4.75 10.89
N LEU A 165 -9.19 -4.46 11.50
CA LEU A 165 -9.28 -3.59 12.67
C LEU A 165 -8.62 -4.17 13.93
N LEU A 166 -8.44 -5.49 13.99
CA LEU A 166 -7.78 -6.16 15.10
C LEU A 166 -6.26 -6.20 14.93
N TRP A 167 -5.77 -6.00 13.71
CA TRP A 167 -4.35 -6.11 13.41
C TRP A 167 -3.47 -5.06 14.13
N PRO A 168 -3.79 -3.76 14.13
CA PRO A 168 -3.07 -2.80 14.95
C PRO A 168 -3.10 -3.11 16.44
N LEU A 169 -4.23 -3.62 16.92
CA LEU A 169 -4.42 -4.08 18.30
C LEU A 169 -3.48 -5.23 18.66
N MET A 170 -3.38 -6.21 17.78
CA MET A 170 -2.54 -7.40 18.00
C MET A 170 -1.06 -7.11 17.81
N ALA A 171 -0.71 -6.24 16.86
CA ALA A 171 0.68 -5.93 16.55
C ALA A 171 1.34 -4.98 17.57
N TYR A 172 0.57 -4.12 18.24
CA TYR A 172 1.09 -2.98 18.99
C TYR A 172 0.48 -2.76 20.38
N GLY A 173 -0.21 -3.76 20.93
CA GLY A 173 -0.69 -3.71 22.32
C GLY A 173 -1.93 -2.85 22.57
N GLY A 174 -2.76 -2.72 21.57
CA GLY A 174 -4.18 -2.52 21.72
C GLY A 174 -4.76 -1.28 22.38
N ARG A 175 -5.04 -0.25 21.60
CA ARG A 175 -6.12 0.70 21.91
C ARG A 175 -7.26 0.53 20.92
N PHE A 176 -8.51 0.55 21.40
CA PHE A 176 -9.69 0.46 20.54
C PHE A 176 -9.76 1.66 19.60
N VAL A 177 -9.75 1.41 18.30
CA VAL A 177 -9.91 2.46 17.28
C VAL A 177 -11.35 2.95 17.27
N LYS A 178 -11.55 4.23 17.53
CA LYS A 178 -12.88 4.84 17.50
C LYS A 178 -13.45 4.80 16.08
N LYS A 179 -14.76 4.57 15.98
CA LYS A 179 -15.51 4.56 14.71
C LYS A 179 -15.35 5.86 13.91
N SER A 180 -15.14 6.99 14.62
CA SER A 180 -14.85 8.31 14.05
C SER A 180 -13.51 8.35 13.30
N THR A 181 -12.46 7.69 13.81
CA THR A 181 -11.13 7.67 13.18
C THR A 181 -11.15 6.92 11.85
N ARG A 182 -11.89 5.80 11.79
CA ARG A 182 -12.10 5.05 10.55
C ARG A 182 -12.76 5.92 9.47
N ARG A 183 -13.76 6.72 9.83
CA ARG A 183 -14.44 7.64 8.91
C ARG A 183 -13.48 8.72 8.41
N GLN A 184 -12.63 9.28 9.29
CA GLN A 184 -11.64 10.29 8.91
C GLN A 184 -10.60 9.74 7.92
N VAL A 185 -10.10 8.51 8.13
CA VAL A 185 -9.18 7.86 7.19
C VAL A 185 -9.84 7.66 5.83
N LEU A 186 -11.07 7.15 5.79
CA LEU A 186 -11.82 6.97 4.56
C LEU A 186 -12.08 8.28 3.81
N GLU A 187 -12.38 9.37 4.53
CA GLU A 187 -12.57 10.69 3.91
C GLU A 187 -11.24 11.27 3.39
N LYS A 188 -10.13 11.11 4.11
CA LYS A 188 -8.80 11.50 3.63
C LYS A 188 -8.40 10.74 2.36
N MET A 189 -8.64 9.43 2.33
CA MET A 189 -8.36 8.61 1.15
C MET A 189 -9.19 9.05 -0.05
N LYS A 190 -10.49 9.32 0.14
CA LYS A 190 -11.35 9.86 -0.92
C LYS A 190 -10.86 11.21 -1.44
N ALA A 191 -10.45 12.11 -0.53
CA ALA A 191 -9.93 13.42 -0.90
C ALA A 191 -8.60 13.34 -1.67
N ALA A 192 -7.71 12.41 -1.28
CA ALA A 192 -6.44 12.19 -1.94
C ALA A 192 -6.56 11.57 -3.34
N HIS A 193 -7.69 10.90 -3.63
CA HIS A 193 -7.93 10.19 -4.88
C HIS A 193 -9.06 10.82 -5.72
N GLN A 194 -9.43 12.07 -5.44
CA GLN A 194 -10.30 12.82 -6.36
C GLN A 194 -9.46 13.21 -7.58
N PRO A 195 -9.94 12.94 -8.80
CA PRO A 195 -9.26 13.43 -10.00
C PRO A 195 -9.14 14.95 -9.89
N VAL A 196 -7.93 15.45 -10.15
CA VAL A 196 -7.73 16.90 -10.32
C VAL A 196 -8.57 17.30 -11.53
N ALA A 197 -9.58 18.11 -11.30
CA ALA A 197 -10.51 18.62 -12.34
C ALA A 197 -9.76 19.52 -13.33
#